data_f2198783628237c88623181d324e6ae8
#
_entry.id   f2198783628237c88623181d324e6ae8
#
_cell.length_a   1.000
_cell.length_b   1.000
_cell.length_c   1.000
_cell.angle_alpha   90.00
_cell.angle_beta   90.00
_cell.angle_gamma   90.00
#
_symmetry.space_group_name_H-M   'P 1'
#
loop_
_entity.id
_entity.type
_entity.pdbx_description
1 polymer ?
#
loop_
_entity_poly.entity_id
_entity_poly.type
_entity_poly.pdbx_seq_one_letter_code
_entity_poly.pdbx_strand_id
1 'polypeptide(L)'
;MHPKKGMIHQVTKAQRGWGRVRHIALRCNARGQIRMSIKKLFPILLLGLAVLTGVDGAAIAAVGQPEPWQLGLQDPVSPVAVEGQKFFNLLTWLMTIITVIVLALLLYVLFRFSAKRNPVPSKTTHHTLLEVVWTVVPVLILLVIAIPSFRLLYFADRVEDADLTLKIIGKQWYWTYEYPDNGNFTFDSLMIDQETAVAEGLNRLLDVDNPVVLPVDQNIRLIMTSDDVIHNWAMPSLFIKLDAVPGRLNETWTRIPGEYAGTTFYGQCSELCGVNHAYMPIAVKAVTMEEYEAWVAKAQEEFASADLPSAVSVASAE
;
A
#
# COMPACT_ATOMS: atom_id res chain seq x y z
N MET A 1 12.04 -68.78 15.96
CA MET A 1 10.64 -69.16 16.27
C MET A 1 9.71 -68.37 15.34
N HIS A 2 8.78 -69.07 14.73
CA HIS A 2 7.96 -68.75 13.55
C HIS A 2 7.05 -67.51 13.63
N PRO A 3 6.70 -66.92 12.47
CA PRO A 3 5.84 -65.72 12.32
C PRO A 3 4.35 -66.09 12.34
N LYS A 4 3.51 -65.17 12.79
CA LYS A 4 2.05 -65.26 12.59
C LYS A 4 1.59 -64.37 11.44
N LYS A 5 1.09 -65.05 10.41
CA LYS A 5 0.21 -64.53 9.35
C LYS A 5 -1.15 -64.10 9.94
N GLY A 6 -1.71 -63.05 9.35
CA GLY A 6 -3.19 -62.91 9.32
C GLY A 6 -3.67 -61.52 9.65
N MET A 7 -3.93 -60.69 8.63
CA MET A 7 -5.17 -59.92 8.51
C MET A 7 -5.13 -59.05 7.22
N ILE A 8 -5.32 -59.76 6.09
CA ILE A 8 -5.79 -59.13 4.86
C ILE A 8 -7.24 -59.57 4.74
N HIS A 9 -8.18 -58.67 5.00
CA HIS A 9 -9.54 -58.65 4.44
C HIS A 9 -10.32 -57.55 5.17
N GLN A 10 -10.55 -56.46 4.50
CA GLN A 10 -11.75 -55.62 4.39
C GLN A 10 -11.42 -54.17 4.05
N VAL A 11 -11.06 -53.92 2.81
CA VAL A 11 -11.24 -52.60 2.21
C VAL A 11 -11.70 -52.80 0.75
N THR A 12 -12.94 -53.24 0.62
CA THR A 12 -13.64 -53.20 -0.66
C THR A 12 -15.10 -52.91 -0.38
N LYS A 13 -15.48 -51.62 -0.38
CA LYS A 13 -16.82 -51.09 -0.72
C LYS A 13 -16.95 -49.62 -0.27
N ALA A 14 -16.27 -48.71 -0.94
CA ALA A 14 -16.66 -47.28 -0.92
C ALA A 14 -16.12 -46.58 -2.17
N GLN A 15 -16.36 -47.12 -3.34
CA GLN A 15 -16.10 -46.45 -4.61
C GLN A 15 -17.29 -46.59 -5.55
N ARG A 16 -18.36 -45.85 -5.25
CA ARG A 16 -19.38 -45.54 -6.26
C ARG A 16 -19.96 -44.16 -5.92
N GLY A 17 -19.54 -43.16 -6.68
CA GLY A 17 -20.18 -41.84 -6.60
C GLY A 17 -19.32 -40.61 -6.88
N TRP A 18 -18.33 -40.73 -7.76
CA TRP A 18 -17.67 -39.49 -8.27
C TRP A 18 -17.90 -39.43 -9.79
N GLY A 19 -18.68 -38.44 -10.17
CA GLY A 19 -18.98 -38.12 -11.56
C GLY A 19 -17.72 -37.94 -12.38
N ARG A 20 -17.76 -38.34 -13.62
CA ARG A 20 -16.70 -38.34 -14.64
C ARG A 20 -16.12 -36.95 -14.79
N VAL A 21 -15.03 -36.62 -14.11
CA VAL A 21 -14.15 -35.54 -14.50
C VAL A 21 -13.47 -35.97 -15.79
N ARG A 22 -13.81 -35.34 -16.91
CA ARG A 22 -13.11 -35.54 -18.19
C ARG A 22 -11.66 -35.11 -18.00
N HIS A 23 -10.76 -36.06 -17.84
CA HIS A 23 -9.33 -35.83 -17.91
C HIS A 23 -9.01 -35.19 -19.25
N ILE A 24 -8.51 -33.95 -19.24
CA ILE A 24 -7.86 -33.35 -20.40
C ILE A 24 -6.57 -34.15 -20.57
N ALA A 25 -6.63 -35.17 -21.42
CA ALA A 25 -5.47 -35.99 -21.75
C ALA A 25 -4.49 -35.14 -22.56
N LEU A 26 -3.42 -34.74 -21.93
CA LEU A 26 -2.23 -34.24 -22.62
C LEU A 26 -1.62 -35.40 -23.40
N ARG A 27 -1.85 -35.47 -24.74
CA ARG A 27 -1.20 -36.44 -25.61
C ARG A 27 0.27 -36.04 -25.75
N CYS A 28 1.15 -36.69 -25.01
CA CYS A 28 2.59 -36.68 -25.31
C CYS A 28 2.85 -37.51 -26.57
N ASN A 29 3.52 -36.92 -27.56
CA ASN A 29 4.05 -37.64 -28.74
C ASN A 29 5.33 -38.37 -28.29
N ALA A 30 5.70 -39.45 -29.00
CA ALA A 30 6.84 -40.34 -28.72
C ALA A 30 8.24 -39.65 -28.62
N ARG A 31 8.30 -38.33 -28.67
CA ARG A 31 9.51 -37.50 -28.48
C ARG A 31 9.39 -36.53 -27.28
N GLY A 32 8.46 -36.72 -26.34
CA GLY A 32 8.36 -35.91 -25.14
C GLY A 32 7.98 -34.40 -25.37
N GLN A 33 7.49 -34.04 -26.56
CA GLN A 33 7.12 -32.65 -26.84
C GLN A 33 5.65 -32.40 -26.55
N ILE A 34 5.37 -31.49 -25.61
CA ILE A 34 4.02 -30.98 -25.33
C ILE A 34 3.57 -30.11 -26.51
N ARG A 35 2.70 -30.64 -27.36
CA ARG A 35 2.11 -29.91 -28.47
C ARG A 35 0.82 -29.25 -28.03
N MET A 36 0.92 -28.07 -27.44
CA MET A 36 -0.24 -27.25 -27.13
C MET A 36 -0.72 -26.54 -28.40
N SER A 37 -1.92 -26.88 -28.88
CA SER A 37 -2.52 -26.22 -30.04
C SER A 37 -2.94 -24.81 -29.69
N ILE A 38 -2.54 -23.81 -30.49
CA ILE A 38 -2.94 -22.39 -30.35
C ILE A 38 -4.45 -22.24 -30.23
N LYS A 39 -5.23 -23.11 -30.91
CA LYS A 39 -6.70 -23.16 -30.83
C LYS A 39 -7.23 -23.49 -29.39
N LYS A 40 -6.38 -24.07 -28.52
CA LYS A 40 -6.74 -24.39 -27.12
C LYS A 40 -6.26 -23.30 -26.15
N LEU A 41 -5.28 -22.47 -26.53
CA LEU A 41 -4.82 -21.33 -25.75
C LEU A 41 -5.79 -20.14 -25.82
N PHE A 42 -6.43 -19.94 -26.96
CA PHE A 42 -7.36 -18.83 -27.20
C PHE A 42 -8.54 -18.79 -26.22
N PRO A 43 -9.27 -19.89 -25.93
CA PRO A 43 -10.33 -19.87 -24.91
C PRO A 43 -9.82 -19.68 -23.49
N ILE A 44 -8.60 -20.13 -23.17
CA ILE A 44 -7.99 -19.89 -21.84
C ILE A 44 -7.61 -18.42 -21.66
N LEU A 45 -7.09 -17.79 -22.70
CA LEU A 45 -6.79 -16.36 -22.73
C LEU A 45 -8.08 -15.51 -22.66
N LEU A 46 -9.13 -15.90 -23.38
CA LEU A 46 -10.45 -15.27 -23.30
C LEU A 46 -11.11 -15.46 -21.94
N LEU A 47 -10.97 -16.62 -21.31
CA LEU A 47 -11.49 -16.87 -19.97
C LEU A 47 -10.72 -16.06 -18.92
N GLY A 48 -9.39 -15.93 -19.07
CA GLY A 48 -8.56 -15.05 -18.24
C GLY A 48 -8.94 -13.57 -18.40
N LEU A 49 -9.22 -13.13 -19.61
CA LEU A 49 -9.66 -11.77 -19.90
C LEU A 49 -11.09 -11.52 -19.37
N ALA A 50 -12.00 -12.49 -19.48
CA ALA A 50 -13.36 -12.40 -18.96
C ALA A 50 -13.40 -12.39 -17.42
N VAL A 51 -12.47 -13.07 -16.74
CA VAL A 51 -12.31 -13.00 -15.28
C VAL A 51 -11.79 -11.61 -14.86
N LEU A 52 -10.96 -10.97 -15.67
CA LEU A 52 -10.46 -9.60 -15.40
C LEU A 52 -11.53 -8.52 -15.62
N THR A 53 -12.55 -8.77 -16.47
CA THR A 53 -13.62 -7.81 -16.76
C THR A 53 -14.91 -8.07 -15.98
N GLY A 54 -15.00 -9.17 -15.22
CA GLY A 54 -16.22 -9.61 -14.53
C GLY A 54 -16.28 -9.29 -13.04
N VAL A 55 -15.41 -8.44 -12.52
CA VAL A 55 -15.44 -8.01 -11.11
C VAL A 55 -16.02 -6.58 -11.00
N ASP A 56 -17.21 -6.38 -11.55
CA ASP A 56 -18.03 -5.22 -11.19
C ASP A 56 -18.86 -5.53 -9.94
N GLY A 57 -18.17 -5.83 -8.86
CA GLY A 57 -18.73 -5.67 -7.52
C GLY A 57 -18.47 -4.22 -7.12
N ALA A 58 -19.39 -3.31 -7.43
CA ALA A 58 -19.37 -1.99 -6.84
C ALA A 58 -19.60 -2.12 -5.33
N ALA A 59 -18.54 -2.46 -4.60
CA ALA A 59 -18.43 -2.05 -3.22
C ALA A 59 -18.40 -0.52 -3.30
N ILE A 60 -19.37 0.14 -2.70
CA ILE A 60 -19.34 1.60 -2.52
C ILE A 60 -18.11 1.81 -1.62
N ALA A 61 -17.01 2.21 -2.24
CA ALA A 61 -15.80 2.52 -1.54
C ALA A 61 -16.08 3.67 -0.59
N ALA A 62 -15.90 3.45 0.69
CA ALA A 62 -15.84 4.55 1.62
C ALA A 62 -14.48 5.22 1.43
N VAL A 63 -14.47 6.49 1.05
CA VAL A 63 -13.25 7.27 0.91
C VAL A 63 -12.43 7.17 2.21
N GLY A 64 -11.12 7.02 2.09
CA GLY A 64 -10.23 7.00 3.24
C GLY A 64 -9.92 5.63 3.82
N GLN A 65 -10.45 4.55 3.27
CA GLN A 65 -10.18 3.19 3.73
C GLN A 65 -9.90 2.23 2.57
N PRO A 66 -9.24 1.07 2.84
CA PRO A 66 -8.96 0.08 1.81
C PRO A 66 -10.22 -0.61 1.31
N GLU A 67 -10.24 -0.96 0.02
CA GLU A 67 -11.32 -1.68 -0.64
C GLU A 67 -10.97 -3.15 -0.88
N PRO A 68 -11.98 -4.04 -0.91
CA PRO A 68 -11.76 -5.43 -1.31
C PRO A 68 -11.18 -5.50 -2.73
N TRP A 69 -10.09 -6.25 -2.92
CA TRP A 69 -9.44 -6.46 -4.22
C TRP A 69 -8.91 -5.19 -4.91
N GLN A 70 -8.65 -4.16 -4.18
CA GLN A 70 -8.14 -2.88 -4.69
C GLN A 70 -6.89 -3.07 -5.57
N LEU A 71 -6.98 -2.65 -6.84
CA LEU A 71 -5.88 -2.75 -7.82
C LEU A 71 -5.06 -1.46 -7.95
N GLY A 72 -5.54 -0.36 -7.42
CA GLY A 72 -4.92 0.95 -7.49
C GLY A 72 -4.60 1.52 -6.10
N LEU A 73 -4.25 2.79 -6.09
CA LEU A 73 -4.17 3.57 -4.86
C LEU A 73 -5.60 3.88 -4.36
N GLN A 74 -5.73 4.25 -3.09
CA GLN A 74 -6.96 4.82 -2.56
C GLN A 74 -7.27 6.15 -3.28
N ASP A 75 -8.53 6.58 -3.24
CA ASP A 75 -8.93 7.84 -3.84
C ASP A 75 -8.12 9.01 -3.26
N PRO A 76 -7.52 9.84 -4.13
CA PRO A 76 -6.65 10.92 -3.70
C PRO A 76 -7.47 12.07 -3.12
N VAL A 77 -7.21 12.44 -1.88
CA VAL A 77 -7.93 13.49 -1.16
C VAL A 77 -7.12 14.78 -1.08
N SER A 78 -5.84 14.70 -0.68
CA SER A 78 -5.00 15.89 -0.55
C SER A 78 -4.47 16.39 -1.90
N PRO A 79 -4.05 17.67 -2.02
CA PRO A 79 -3.38 18.16 -3.22
C PRO A 79 -2.15 17.34 -3.61
N VAL A 80 -1.38 16.87 -2.61
CA VAL A 80 -0.23 15.99 -2.83
C VAL A 80 -0.68 14.64 -3.39
N ALA A 81 -1.79 14.09 -2.87
CA ALA A 81 -2.34 12.83 -3.35
C ALA A 81 -2.81 12.91 -4.81
N VAL A 82 -3.44 14.02 -5.21
CA VAL A 82 -3.86 14.25 -6.59
C VAL A 82 -2.67 14.27 -7.55
N GLU A 83 -1.60 14.98 -7.22
CA GLU A 83 -0.39 15.00 -8.04
C GLU A 83 0.35 13.64 -8.01
N GLY A 84 0.37 12.98 -6.84
CA GLY A 84 0.91 11.63 -6.69
C GLY A 84 0.17 10.61 -7.57
N GLN A 85 -1.15 10.67 -7.62
CA GLN A 85 -1.98 9.79 -8.48
C GLN A 85 -1.70 10.02 -9.97
N LYS A 86 -1.51 11.29 -10.41
CA LYS A 86 -1.14 11.59 -11.80
C LYS A 86 0.21 10.97 -12.15
N PHE A 87 1.19 11.10 -11.25
CA PHE A 87 2.52 10.51 -11.43
C PHE A 87 2.48 8.98 -11.42
N PHE A 88 1.72 8.37 -10.51
CA PHE A 88 1.49 6.92 -10.48
C PHE A 88 0.87 6.40 -11.78
N ASN A 89 -0.12 7.10 -12.33
CA ASN A 89 -0.74 6.73 -13.60
C ASN A 89 0.25 6.82 -14.76
N LEU A 90 1.08 7.87 -14.81
CA LEU A 90 2.14 7.99 -15.81
C LEU A 90 3.10 6.78 -15.77
N LEU A 91 3.58 6.41 -14.58
CA LEU A 91 4.47 5.27 -14.39
C LEU A 91 3.80 3.95 -14.76
N THR A 92 2.54 3.76 -14.36
CA THR A 92 1.76 2.55 -14.66
C THR A 92 1.60 2.35 -16.17
N TRP A 93 1.25 3.40 -16.91
CA TRP A 93 1.17 3.34 -18.36
C TRP A 93 2.50 3.04 -19.01
N LEU A 94 3.57 3.69 -18.57
CA LEU A 94 4.92 3.46 -19.10
C LEU A 94 5.36 2.01 -18.86
N MET A 95 5.21 1.49 -17.65
CA MET A 95 5.55 0.11 -17.32
C MET A 95 4.70 -0.90 -18.11
N THR A 96 3.41 -0.61 -18.30
CA THR A 96 2.51 -1.45 -19.10
C THR A 96 2.98 -1.52 -20.56
N ILE A 97 3.32 -0.39 -21.17
CA ILE A 97 3.82 -0.34 -22.55
C ILE A 97 5.10 -1.16 -22.68
N ILE A 98 6.07 -0.97 -21.77
CA ILE A 98 7.34 -1.73 -21.79
C ILE A 98 7.06 -3.22 -21.63
N THR A 99 6.21 -3.60 -20.70
CA THR A 99 5.85 -5.01 -20.47
C THR A 99 5.20 -5.64 -21.70
N VAL A 100 4.29 -4.93 -22.35
CA VAL A 100 3.64 -5.41 -23.59
C VAL A 100 4.66 -5.58 -24.73
N ILE A 101 5.59 -4.63 -24.90
CA ILE A 101 6.66 -4.73 -25.90
C ILE A 101 7.54 -5.96 -25.64
N VAL A 102 8.00 -6.14 -24.39
CA VAL A 102 8.85 -7.29 -24.02
C VAL A 102 8.10 -8.61 -24.21
N LEU A 103 6.82 -8.66 -23.80
CA LEU A 103 5.99 -9.84 -24.01
C LEU A 103 5.81 -10.16 -25.51
N ALA A 104 5.55 -9.14 -26.32
CA ALA A 104 5.42 -9.31 -27.78
C ALA A 104 6.71 -9.83 -28.41
N LEU A 105 7.88 -9.30 -28.00
CA LEU A 105 9.18 -9.78 -28.44
C LEU A 105 9.42 -11.23 -28.00
N LEU A 106 9.10 -11.58 -26.76
CA LEU A 106 9.23 -12.94 -26.26
C LEU A 106 8.36 -13.92 -27.08
N LEU A 107 7.10 -13.57 -27.30
CA LEU A 107 6.18 -14.39 -28.11
C LEU A 107 6.68 -14.49 -29.54
N TYR A 108 7.18 -13.41 -30.16
CA TYR A 108 7.77 -13.43 -31.47
C TYR A 108 8.96 -14.42 -31.56
N VAL A 109 9.87 -14.37 -30.58
CA VAL A 109 11.03 -15.29 -30.52
C VAL A 109 10.56 -16.74 -30.40
N LEU A 110 9.63 -17.02 -29.48
CA LEU A 110 9.10 -18.37 -29.25
C LEU A 110 8.45 -18.97 -30.53
N PHE A 111 7.70 -18.17 -31.28
CA PHE A 111 7.03 -18.64 -32.48
C PHE A 111 7.93 -18.65 -33.72
N ARG A 112 8.72 -17.58 -33.92
CA ARG A 112 9.53 -17.43 -35.15
C ARG A 112 10.78 -18.31 -35.16
N PHE A 113 11.44 -18.42 -33.99
CA PHE A 113 12.71 -19.11 -33.85
C PHE A 113 12.60 -20.51 -33.22
N SER A 114 11.41 -21.10 -33.24
CA SER A 114 11.24 -22.49 -32.80
C SER A 114 12.08 -23.44 -33.67
N ALA A 115 12.58 -24.55 -33.10
CA ALA A 115 13.44 -25.52 -33.78
C ALA A 115 12.87 -26.05 -35.11
N LYS A 116 11.54 -26.08 -35.29
CA LYS A 116 10.89 -26.49 -36.54
C LYS A 116 10.99 -25.44 -37.65
N ARG A 117 10.94 -24.15 -37.29
CA ARG A 117 10.96 -23.03 -38.24
C ARG A 117 12.36 -22.49 -38.50
N ASN A 118 13.26 -22.76 -37.56
CA ASN A 118 14.65 -22.30 -37.62
C ASN A 118 15.60 -23.44 -37.21
N PRO A 119 15.76 -24.47 -38.06
CA PRO A 119 16.55 -25.66 -37.73
C PRO A 119 18.05 -25.38 -37.61
N VAL A 120 18.53 -24.34 -38.28
CA VAL A 120 19.94 -23.91 -38.22
C VAL A 120 19.96 -22.49 -37.59
N PRO A 121 20.39 -22.35 -36.34
CA PRO A 121 20.44 -21.03 -35.71
C PRO A 121 21.55 -20.16 -36.31
N SER A 122 21.33 -18.84 -36.28
CA SER A 122 22.36 -17.87 -36.63
C SER A 122 23.52 -17.92 -35.65
N LYS A 123 24.74 -17.67 -36.15
CA LYS A 123 25.95 -17.54 -35.31
C LYS A 123 26.25 -16.09 -34.91
N THR A 124 25.39 -15.13 -35.25
CA THR A 124 25.55 -13.73 -34.87
C THR A 124 25.37 -13.62 -33.37
N THR A 125 26.38 -13.12 -32.66
CA THR A 125 26.42 -13.05 -31.19
C THR A 125 26.27 -11.63 -30.64
N HIS A 126 26.46 -10.61 -31.48
CA HIS A 126 26.41 -9.20 -31.06
C HIS A 126 25.90 -8.31 -32.20
N HIS A 127 25.38 -7.17 -31.83
CA HIS A 127 24.92 -6.13 -32.77
C HIS A 127 25.04 -4.75 -32.11
N THR A 128 26.13 -4.05 -32.34
CA THR A 128 26.52 -2.80 -31.67
C THR A 128 25.40 -1.74 -31.63
N LEU A 129 24.67 -1.56 -32.76
CA LEU A 129 23.58 -0.59 -32.79
C LEU A 129 22.44 -0.97 -31.81
N LEU A 130 22.06 -2.25 -31.71
CA LEU A 130 21.06 -2.70 -30.75
C LEU A 130 21.52 -2.51 -29.32
N GLU A 131 22.81 -2.76 -29.05
CA GLU A 131 23.42 -2.57 -27.73
C GLU A 131 23.36 -1.10 -27.31
N VAL A 132 23.70 -0.19 -28.19
CA VAL A 132 23.56 1.24 -27.96
C VAL A 132 22.10 1.63 -27.72
N VAL A 133 21.16 1.14 -28.52
CA VAL A 133 19.74 1.47 -28.39
C VAL A 133 19.18 0.99 -27.05
N TRP A 134 19.42 -0.28 -26.66
CA TRP A 134 18.88 -0.77 -25.38
C TRP A 134 19.56 -0.18 -24.15
N THR A 135 20.70 0.46 -24.29
CA THR A 135 21.36 1.23 -23.20
C THR A 135 20.82 2.65 -23.14
N VAL A 136 20.75 3.34 -24.29
CA VAL A 136 20.37 4.76 -24.34
C VAL A 136 18.88 4.98 -24.08
N VAL A 137 18.01 4.15 -24.64
CA VAL A 137 16.56 4.33 -24.49
C VAL A 137 16.09 4.28 -23.03
N PRO A 138 16.49 3.31 -22.19
CA PRO A 138 16.15 3.34 -20.76
C PRO A 138 16.67 4.59 -20.04
N VAL A 139 17.87 5.04 -20.33
CA VAL A 139 18.43 6.28 -19.74
C VAL A 139 17.56 7.49 -20.10
N LEU A 140 17.16 7.63 -21.36
CA LEU A 140 16.27 8.70 -21.78
C LEU A 140 14.89 8.64 -21.09
N ILE A 141 14.34 7.43 -20.95
CA ILE A 141 13.09 7.22 -20.19
C ILE A 141 13.23 7.70 -18.74
N LEU A 142 14.32 7.34 -18.06
CA LEU A 142 14.56 7.77 -16.68
C LEU A 142 14.71 9.31 -16.59
N LEU A 143 15.39 9.95 -17.53
CA LEU A 143 15.49 11.41 -17.58
C LEU A 143 14.12 12.09 -17.73
N VAL A 144 13.25 11.54 -18.58
CA VAL A 144 11.89 12.06 -18.75
C VAL A 144 11.06 11.90 -17.46
N ILE A 145 11.19 10.76 -16.76
CA ILE A 145 10.48 10.49 -15.49
C ILE A 145 11.01 11.40 -14.37
N ALA A 146 12.30 11.73 -14.36
CA ALA A 146 12.92 12.53 -13.31
C ALA A 146 12.27 13.91 -13.15
N ILE A 147 11.84 14.55 -14.24
CA ILE A 147 11.24 15.89 -14.22
C ILE A 147 9.94 15.92 -13.37
N PRO A 148 8.91 15.14 -13.66
CA PRO A 148 7.69 15.11 -12.83
C PRO A 148 7.95 14.53 -11.43
N SER A 149 8.89 13.60 -11.29
CA SER A 149 9.28 13.03 -10.00
C SER A 149 9.83 14.07 -9.03
N PHE A 150 10.82 14.88 -9.48
CA PHE A 150 11.38 15.95 -8.64
C PHE A 150 10.35 17.05 -8.35
N ARG A 151 9.48 17.36 -9.32
CA ARG A 151 8.41 18.34 -9.08
C ARG A 151 7.47 17.86 -7.96
N LEU A 152 7.05 16.58 -8.00
CA LEU A 152 6.21 16.00 -6.95
C LEU A 152 6.94 15.95 -5.60
N LEU A 153 8.22 15.54 -5.60
CA LEU A 153 9.05 15.49 -4.39
C LEU A 153 9.09 16.83 -3.68
N TYR A 154 9.48 17.91 -4.39
CA TYR A 154 9.55 19.25 -3.82
C TYR A 154 8.19 19.80 -3.41
N PHE A 155 7.12 19.43 -4.11
CA PHE A 155 5.76 19.81 -3.75
C PHE A 155 5.30 19.14 -2.45
N ALA A 156 5.63 17.87 -2.26
CA ALA A 156 5.25 17.11 -1.06
C ALA A 156 6.09 17.50 0.18
N ASP A 157 7.35 17.89 -0.04
CA ASP A 157 8.29 18.25 1.04
C ASP A 157 8.11 19.69 1.52
N ARG A 158 7.51 20.55 0.71
CA ARG A 158 7.45 21.99 0.98
C ARG A 158 6.23 22.32 1.84
N VAL A 159 6.51 22.78 3.04
CA VAL A 159 5.50 23.40 3.90
C VAL A 159 5.36 24.88 3.50
N GLU A 160 4.26 25.23 2.83
CA GLU A 160 3.87 26.63 2.62
C GLU A 160 2.97 27.05 3.78
N ASP A 161 3.11 28.25 4.30
CA ASP A 161 2.33 28.91 5.35
C ASP A 161 1.30 27.97 6.03
N ALA A 162 1.78 27.22 7.06
CA ALA A 162 0.95 26.28 7.76
C ALA A 162 -0.03 27.01 8.70
N ASP A 163 -1.29 26.65 8.61
CA ASP A 163 -2.34 27.18 9.50
C ASP A 163 -2.35 26.43 10.85
N LEU A 164 -1.89 25.17 10.84
CA LEU A 164 -1.86 24.28 11.99
C LEU A 164 -0.65 23.35 11.91
N THR A 165 -0.07 23.02 13.06
CA THR A 165 0.99 22.01 13.19
C THR A 165 0.47 20.83 14.02
N LEU A 166 0.70 19.61 13.51
CA LEU A 166 0.53 18.36 14.24
C LEU A 166 1.90 17.68 14.39
N LYS A 167 2.31 17.39 15.62
CA LYS A 167 3.49 16.57 15.86
C LYS A 167 3.09 15.14 16.15
N ILE A 168 3.76 14.21 15.49
CA ILE A 168 3.48 12.77 15.47
C ILE A 168 4.70 12.06 16.03
N ILE A 169 4.51 11.26 17.08
CA ILE A 169 5.60 10.55 17.76
C ILE A 169 5.28 9.05 17.70
N GLY A 170 6.14 8.29 17.00
CA GLY A 170 6.04 6.83 16.96
C GLY A 170 6.58 6.20 18.23
N LYS A 171 5.85 5.22 18.76
CA LYS A 171 6.25 4.39 19.90
C LYS A 171 5.90 2.92 19.64
N GLN A 172 6.53 2.00 20.34
CA GLN A 172 6.24 0.57 20.26
C GLN A 172 5.07 0.22 21.20
N TRP A 173 3.81 0.04 20.79
CA TRP A 173 3.30 0.05 19.39
C TRP A 173 2.02 0.87 19.38
N TYR A 174 2.17 2.18 19.33
CA TYR A 174 1.09 3.16 19.29
C TYR A 174 1.63 4.51 18.79
N TRP A 175 0.77 5.47 18.61
CA TRP A 175 1.13 6.82 18.22
C TRP A 175 0.81 7.81 19.33
N THR A 176 1.70 8.78 19.58
CA THR A 176 1.42 9.95 20.39
C THR A 176 1.28 11.16 19.49
N TYR A 177 0.25 11.95 19.72
CA TYR A 177 -0.02 13.16 18.97
C TYR A 177 0.09 14.37 19.88
N GLU A 178 0.74 15.44 19.39
CA GLU A 178 0.92 16.71 20.10
C GLU A 178 0.40 17.84 19.20
N TYR A 179 -0.37 18.76 19.79
CA TYR A 179 -0.98 19.93 19.14
C TYR A 179 -0.35 21.22 19.67
N PRO A 180 0.82 21.64 19.14
CA PRO A 180 1.58 22.77 19.67
C PRO A 180 0.81 24.09 19.62
N ASP A 181 0.03 24.31 18.56
CA ASP A 181 -0.68 25.56 18.32
C ASP A 181 -1.96 25.69 19.20
N ASN A 182 -2.37 24.60 19.83
CA ASN A 182 -3.62 24.51 20.59
C ASN A 182 -3.39 24.29 22.10
N GLY A 183 -2.33 24.89 22.67
CA GLY A 183 -2.03 24.76 24.11
C GLY A 183 -1.13 23.56 24.42
N ASN A 184 -0.53 22.96 23.43
CA ASN A 184 0.50 21.91 23.56
C ASN A 184 0.04 20.66 24.32
N PHE A 185 -1.25 20.29 24.19
CA PHE A 185 -1.73 19.04 24.75
C PHE A 185 -1.26 17.84 23.92
N THR A 186 -1.12 16.69 24.58
CA THR A 186 -0.71 15.44 23.98
C THR A 186 -1.62 14.30 24.38
N PHE A 187 -1.81 13.33 23.48
CA PHE A 187 -2.52 12.10 23.81
C PHE A 187 -1.95 10.92 23.04
N ASP A 188 -2.17 9.74 23.60
CA ASP A 188 -1.83 8.48 22.95
C ASP A 188 -3.04 7.94 22.19
N SER A 189 -2.75 7.29 21.06
CA SER A 189 -3.72 6.69 20.16
C SER A 189 -3.38 5.21 19.97
N LEU A 190 -4.20 4.35 20.56
CA LEU A 190 -4.01 2.92 20.58
C LEU A 190 -5.08 2.22 19.73
N MET A 191 -4.69 1.11 19.12
CA MET A 191 -5.64 0.26 18.40
C MET A 191 -6.73 -0.26 19.34
N ILE A 192 -7.99 -0.16 18.92
CA ILE A 192 -9.13 -0.76 19.63
C ILE A 192 -9.00 -2.29 19.62
N ASP A 193 -9.29 -2.91 20.76
CA ASP A 193 -9.27 -4.36 20.87
C ASP A 193 -10.39 -5.00 20.02
N GLN A 194 -10.22 -6.28 19.71
CA GLN A 194 -11.15 -6.98 18.81
C GLN A 194 -12.55 -7.12 19.37
N GLU A 195 -12.71 -7.26 20.69
CA GLU A 195 -14.01 -7.46 21.32
C GLU A 195 -14.83 -6.17 21.24
N THR A 196 -14.24 -5.04 21.57
CA THR A 196 -14.81 -3.70 21.44
C THR A 196 -15.14 -3.37 19.98
N ALA A 197 -14.20 -3.63 19.04
CA ALA A 197 -14.43 -3.37 17.62
C ALA A 197 -15.66 -4.14 17.07
N VAL A 198 -15.85 -5.40 17.47
CA VAL A 198 -17.00 -6.20 17.06
C VAL A 198 -18.29 -5.71 17.72
N ALA A 199 -18.25 -5.35 19.00
CA ALA A 199 -19.42 -4.91 19.76
C ALA A 199 -19.96 -3.56 19.24
N GLU A 200 -19.10 -2.66 18.83
CA GLU A 200 -19.42 -1.30 18.38
C GLU A 200 -19.52 -1.16 16.86
N GLY A 201 -19.25 -2.24 16.10
CA GLY A 201 -19.29 -2.21 14.63
C GLY A 201 -18.17 -1.40 13.99
N LEU A 202 -17.02 -1.30 14.68
CA LEU A 202 -15.84 -0.57 14.23
C LEU A 202 -14.94 -1.43 13.33
N ASN A 203 -14.05 -0.76 12.60
CA ASN A 203 -13.12 -1.43 11.70
C ASN A 203 -11.95 -2.06 12.47
N ARG A 204 -12.00 -3.35 12.66
CA ARG A 204 -10.89 -4.10 13.28
C ARG A 204 -9.55 -3.79 12.61
N LEU A 205 -8.51 -3.53 13.39
CA LEU A 205 -7.14 -3.17 12.96
C LEU A 205 -6.99 -1.78 12.32
N LEU A 206 -8.04 -0.99 12.24
CA LEU A 206 -8.00 0.36 11.67
C LEU A 206 -8.43 1.42 12.67
N ASP A 207 -9.47 1.15 13.46
CA ASP A 207 -9.95 2.11 14.46
C ASP A 207 -9.08 2.16 15.72
N VAL A 208 -9.03 3.34 16.31
CA VAL A 208 -8.27 3.67 17.51
C VAL A 208 -9.18 4.29 18.56
N ASP A 209 -8.75 4.26 19.81
CA ASP A 209 -9.45 4.89 20.95
C ASP A 209 -9.50 6.42 20.80
N ASN A 210 -8.39 7.05 20.41
CA ASN A 210 -8.26 8.49 20.25
C ASN A 210 -7.80 8.83 18.81
N PRO A 211 -8.71 9.06 17.85
CA PRO A 211 -8.34 9.46 16.51
C PRO A 211 -7.76 10.89 16.47
N VAL A 212 -6.83 11.13 15.57
CA VAL A 212 -6.39 12.47 15.21
C VAL A 212 -7.56 13.25 14.64
N VAL A 213 -7.78 14.48 15.09
CA VAL A 213 -8.82 15.36 14.56
C VAL A 213 -8.17 16.51 13.81
N LEU A 214 -8.51 16.69 12.54
CA LEU A 214 -7.96 17.74 11.68
C LEU A 214 -9.09 18.55 11.05
N PRO A 215 -8.96 19.89 11.02
CA PRO A 215 -9.92 20.74 10.33
C PRO A 215 -9.74 20.63 8.82
N VAL A 216 -10.85 20.66 8.07
CA VAL A 216 -10.82 20.76 6.62
C VAL A 216 -10.39 22.15 6.16
N ASP A 217 -9.94 22.26 4.91
CA ASP A 217 -9.54 23.49 4.22
C ASP A 217 -8.39 24.28 4.85
N GLN A 218 -7.62 23.65 5.76
CA GLN A 218 -6.42 24.21 6.36
C GLN A 218 -5.15 23.53 5.82
N ASN A 219 -4.07 24.29 5.71
CA ASN A 219 -2.75 23.77 5.43
C ASN A 219 -2.13 23.26 6.75
N ILE A 220 -1.98 21.96 6.86
CA ILE A 220 -1.56 21.31 8.09
C ILE A 220 -0.12 20.82 7.92
N ARG A 221 0.78 21.35 8.74
CA ARG A 221 2.15 20.86 8.87
C ARG A 221 2.17 19.62 9.75
N LEU A 222 2.80 18.57 9.25
CA LEU A 222 2.97 17.32 9.97
C LEU A 222 4.46 17.13 10.29
N ILE A 223 4.80 17.07 11.57
CA ILE A 223 6.17 16.84 12.06
C ILE A 223 6.21 15.45 12.66
N MET A 224 7.14 14.62 12.21
CA MET A 224 7.24 13.22 12.61
C MET A 224 8.58 12.91 13.26
N THR A 225 8.53 12.22 14.40
CA THR A 225 9.69 11.67 15.11
C THR A 225 9.31 10.37 15.81
N SER A 226 10.26 9.74 16.48
CA SER A 226 10.04 8.54 17.28
C SER A 226 10.83 8.63 18.58
N ASP A 227 10.34 7.96 19.61
CA ASP A 227 10.98 7.86 20.92
C ASP A 227 11.82 6.57 21.07
N ASP A 228 11.64 5.59 20.20
CA ASP A 228 12.29 4.27 20.34
C ASP A 228 12.96 3.76 19.06
N VAL A 229 12.20 3.21 18.12
CA VAL A 229 12.72 2.68 16.84
C VAL A 229 12.14 3.48 15.66
N ILE A 230 12.58 3.19 14.45
CA ILE A 230 11.99 3.84 13.27
C ILE A 230 10.58 3.27 13.07
N HIS A 231 9.61 4.16 12.89
CA HIS A 231 8.25 3.89 12.42
C HIS A 231 8.01 4.65 11.12
N ASN A 232 6.90 4.39 10.46
CA ASN A 232 6.48 5.19 9.31
C ASN A 232 5.00 5.53 9.43
N TRP A 233 4.69 6.81 9.43
CA TRP A 233 3.31 7.28 9.44
C TRP A 233 2.78 7.31 8.01
N ALA A 234 1.95 6.31 7.66
CA ALA A 234 1.44 6.16 6.31
C ALA A 234 -0.08 6.36 6.26
N MET A 235 -0.51 7.33 5.45
CA MET A 235 -1.91 7.68 5.20
C MET A 235 -2.16 7.67 3.68
N PRO A 236 -2.61 6.56 3.11
CA PRO A 236 -2.69 6.38 1.65
C PRO A 236 -3.54 7.43 0.93
N SER A 237 -4.72 7.77 1.44
CA SER A 237 -5.61 8.76 0.80
C SER A 237 -5.03 10.18 0.78
N LEU A 238 -4.12 10.49 1.71
CA LEU A 238 -3.40 11.77 1.76
C LEU A 238 -2.04 11.70 1.03
N PHE A 239 -1.66 10.53 0.53
CA PHE A 239 -0.37 10.24 -0.11
C PHE A 239 0.83 10.51 0.81
N ILE A 240 0.64 10.30 2.11
CA ILE A 240 1.70 10.46 3.10
C ILE A 240 2.29 9.08 3.41
N LYS A 241 3.60 9.00 3.37
CA LYS A 241 4.39 7.85 3.80
C LYS A 241 5.77 8.37 4.21
N LEU A 242 5.89 8.74 5.49
CA LEU A 242 7.09 9.40 6.00
C LEU A 242 7.57 8.74 7.28
N ASP A 243 8.89 8.53 7.37
CA ASP A 243 9.52 7.87 8.51
C ASP A 243 9.54 8.80 9.73
N ALA A 244 9.12 8.23 10.87
CA ALA A 244 9.32 8.77 12.20
C ALA A 244 10.62 8.17 12.76
N VAL A 245 11.71 8.98 12.74
CA VAL A 245 13.07 8.53 13.06
C VAL A 245 13.49 9.09 14.42
N PRO A 246 14.02 8.26 15.35
CA PRO A 246 14.53 8.74 16.63
C PRO A 246 15.61 9.81 16.46
N GLY A 247 15.46 10.92 17.20
CA GLY A 247 16.42 12.02 17.16
C GLY A 247 16.40 12.89 15.90
N ARG A 248 15.43 12.69 15.00
CA ARG A 248 15.22 13.49 13.80
C ARG A 248 13.77 13.96 13.72
N LEU A 249 13.58 15.19 13.25
CA LEU A 249 12.26 15.73 12.88
C LEU A 249 12.15 15.69 11.35
N ASN A 250 11.30 14.82 10.84
CA ASN A 250 10.89 14.82 9.45
C ASN A 250 9.59 15.64 9.34
N GLU A 251 9.37 16.29 8.20
CA GLU A 251 8.17 17.07 8.00
C GLU A 251 7.58 16.88 6.60
N THR A 252 6.29 17.04 6.52
CA THR A 252 5.50 17.13 5.30
C THR A 252 4.25 17.95 5.60
N TRP A 253 3.34 18.05 4.63
CA TRP A 253 2.10 18.79 4.82
C TRP A 253 0.93 18.08 4.15
N THR A 254 -0.27 18.46 4.58
CA THR A 254 -1.51 18.03 3.95
C THR A 254 -2.57 19.12 4.01
N ARG A 255 -3.58 18.99 3.18
CA ARG A 255 -4.83 19.73 3.23
C ARG A 255 -5.97 18.80 2.86
N ILE A 256 -6.99 18.74 3.68
CA ILE A 256 -8.20 17.96 3.41
C ILE A 256 -9.29 18.91 2.92
N PRO A 257 -9.81 18.75 1.70
CA PRO A 257 -10.88 19.61 1.18
C PRO A 257 -12.17 19.53 2.03
N GLY A 258 -12.93 20.63 2.07
CA GLY A 258 -14.13 20.78 2.89
C GLY A 258 -15.23 19.75 2.61
N GLU A 259 -15.28 19.19 1.41
CA GLU A 259 -16.23 18.13 1.03
C GLU A 259 -16.04 16.82 1.81
N TYR A 260 -14.87 16.63 2.46
CA TYR A 260 -14.56 15.46 3.28
C TYR A 260 -14.81 15.68 4.78
N ALA A 261 -15.44 16.78 5.19
CA ALA A 261 -15.84 16.97 6.59
C ALA A 261 -16.75 15.82 7.05
N GLY A 262 -16.46 15.25 8.23
CA GLY A 262 -17.14 14.07 8.78
C GLY A 262 -16.53 12.73 8.34
N THR A 263 -15.55 12.70 7.43
CA THR A 263 -14.89 11.48 6.97
C THR A 263 -13.75 11.09 7.89
N THR A 264 -13.57 9.78 8.13
CA THR A 264 -12.40 9.23 8.81
C THR A 264 -11.50 8.54 7.80
N PHE A 265 -10.22 8.92 7.80
CA PHE A 265 -9.17 8.35 6.96
C PHE A 265 -8.33 7.39 7.78
N TYR A 266 -7.95 6.26 7.18
CA TYR A 266 -7.20 5.21 7.85
C TYR A 266 -5.83 5.01 7.22
N GLY A 267 -4.87 4.75 8.11
CA GLY A 267 -3.50 4.43 7.77
C GLY A 267 -2.91 3.40 8.73
N GLN A 268 -1.65 3.07 8.52
CA GLN A 268 -0.94 2.10 9.35
C GLN A 268 0.54 2.44 9.41
N CYS A 269 1.24 1.94 10.45
CA CYS A 269 2.68 1.94 10.48
C CYS A 269 3.23 1.17 9.27
N SER A 270 4.17 1.78 8.53
CA SER A 270 4.67 1.23 7.27
C SER A 270 6.20 1.04 7.25
N GLU A 271 6.85 1.06 8.43
CA GLU A 271 8.24 0.65 8.65
C GLU A 271 8.29 -0.36 9.79
N LEU A 272 9.00 -1.49 9.57
CA LEU A 272 9.04 -2.60 10.52
C LEU A 272 9.60 -2.16 11.88
N CYS A 273 8.75 -2.10 12.89
CA CYS A 273 9.06 -1.59 14.23
C CYS A 273 9.01 -2.65 15.34
N GLY A 274 8.87 -3.92 15.01
CA GLY A 274 8.88 -5.03 15.97
C GLY A 274 7.65 -5.93 15.88
N VAL A 275 7.36 -6.67 16.96
CA VAL A 275 6.37 -7.76 16.97
C VAL A 275 4.92 -7.29 16.71
N ASN A 276 4.55 -6.09 17.16
CA ASN A 276 3.22 -5.53 16.97
C ASN A 276 3.17 -4.47 15.85
N HIS A 277 4.10 -4.50 14.89
CA HIS A 277 4.14 -3.58 13.77
C HIS A 277 2.80 -3.43 13.02
N ALA A 278 2.03 -4.51 12.86
CA ALA A 278 0.74 -4.51 12.20
C ALA A 278 -0.44 -4.05 13.09
N TYR A 279 -0.18 -3.70 14.36
CA TYR A 279 -1.19 -3.42 15.38
C TYR A 279 -1.08 -1.99 15.93
N MET A 280 -0.59 -1.05 15.13
CA MET A 280 -0.55 0.38 15.44
C MET A 280 -1.11 1.18 14.26
N PRO A 281 -2.44 1.14 14.09
CA PRO A 281 -3.13 1.86 13.03
C PRO A 281 -3.12 3.38 13.27
N ILE A 282 -3.56 4.10 12.25
CA ILE A 282 -3.72 5.55 12.24
C ILE A 282 -5.14 5.85 11.80
N ALA A 283 -5.87 6.63 12.59
CA ALA A 283 -7.17 7.15 12.20
C ALA A 283 -7.17 8.68 12.27
N VAL A 284 -7.56 9.34 11.20
CA VAL A 284 -7.66 10.81 11.09
C VAL A 284 -9.10 11.18 10.77
N LYS A 285 -9.75 11.87 11.68
CA LYS A 285 -11.11 12.39 11.50
C LYS A 285 -11.05 13.83 10.96
N ALA A 286 -11.53 14.05 9.77
CA ALA A 286 -11.69 15.37 9.18
C ALA A 286 -12.98 16.01 9.68
N VAL A 287 -12.91 17.25 10.15
CA VAL A 287 -14.05 17.96 10.72
C VAL A 287 -14.10 19.40 10.20
N THR A 288 -15.24 20.07 10.36
CA THR A 288 -15.31 21.51 10.12
C THR A 288 -14.46 22.28 11.15
N MET A 289 -14.13 23.55 10.87
CA MET A 289 -13.37 24.39 11.82
C MET A 289 -14.11 24.56 13.15
N GLU A 290 -15.43 24.73 13.12
CA GLU A 290 -16.27 24.86 14.30
C GLU A 290 -16.21 23.59 15.19
N GLU A 291 -16.33 22.42 14.56
CA GLU A 291 -16.20 21.12 15.27
C GLU A 291 -14.79 20.91 15.81
N TYR A 292 -13.77 21.38 15.07
CA TYR A 292 -12.38 21.31 15.51
C TYR A 292 -12.14 22.15 16.77
N GLU A 293 -12.57 23.40 16.77
CA GLU A 293 -12.45 24.30 17.95
C GLU A 293 -13.19 23.71 19.17
N ALA A 294 -14.40 23.18 18.97
CA ALA A 294 -15.14 22.51 20.03
C ALA A 294 -14.45 21.25 20.56
N TRP A 295 -13.81 20.48 19.67
CA TRP A 295 -13.02 19.31 20.06
C TRP A 295 -11.76 19.73 20.81
N VAL A 296 -11.02 20.74 20.35
CA VAL A 296 -9.81 21.26 21.03
C VAL A 296 -10.11 21.68 22.46
N ALA A 297 -11.23 22.39 22.69
CA ALA A 297 -11.62 22.79 24.03
C ALA A 297 -11.81 21.59 24.97
N LYS A 298 -12.45 20.52 24.51
CA LYS A 298 -12.60 19.27 25.27
C LYS A 298 -11.29 18.55 25.49
N ALA A 299 -10.48 18.45 24.43
CA ALA A 299 -9.19 17.78 24.46
C ALA A 299 -8.21 18.46 25.45
N GLN A 300 -8.24 19.78 25.51
CA GLN A 300 -7.46 20.53 26.52
C GLN A 300 -7.88 20.20 27.94
N GLU A 301 -9.17 20.02 28.21
CA GLU A 301 -9.64 19.61 29.56
C GLU A 301 -9.26 18.16 29.86
N GLU A 302 -9.34 17.27 28.87
CA GLU A 302 -9.13 15.84 29.06
C GLU A 302 -7.64 15.47 29.13
N PHE A 303 -6.81 16.05 28.25
CA PHE A 303 -5.40 15.67 28.10
C PHE A 303 -4.38 16.65 28.68
N ALA A 304 -4.76 17.88 29.05
CA ALA A 304 -3.85 18.86 29.67
C ALA A 304 -3.43 18.49 31.10
N SER A 305 -4.07 17.50 31.71
CA SER A 305 -3.78 17.06 33.10
C SER A 305 -2.66 16.02 33.17
N ALA A 306 -2.13 15.54 32.06
CA ALA A 306 -0.97 14.64 32.04
C ALA A 306 0.30 15.47 32.28
N ASP A 307 0.74 15.54 33.54
CA ASP A 307 1.92 16.23 34.03
C ASP A 307 3.09 16.22 33.05
N LEU A 308 3.38 17.37 32.46
CA LEU A 308 4.71 17.62 31.93
C LEU A 308 5.66 17.60 33.15
N PRO A 309 6.71 16.75 33.18
CA PRO A 309 7.73 16.87 34.22
C PRO A 309 8.28 18.30 34.14
N SER A 310 8.15 19.03 35.22
CA SER A 310 8.59 20.41 35.40
C SER A 310 9.96 20.59 34.74
N ALA A 311 10.07 21.56 33.87
CA ALA A 311 11.31 21.93 33.21
C ALA A 311 12.45 21.88 34.24
N VAL A 312 13.45 21.05 33.98
CA VAL A 312 14.72 21.03 34.72
C VAL A 312 15.26 22.46 34.65
N SER A 313 15.17 23.17 35.77
CA SER A 313 15.84 24.47 35.93
C SER A 313 17.33 24.21 35.71
N VAL A 314 17.87 24.67 34.60
CA VAL A 314 19.33 24.72 34.43
C VAL A 314 19.82 25.71 35.47
N ALA A 315 20.33 25.16 36.57
CA ALA A 315 21.03 25.97 37.57
C ALA A 315 22.23 26.60 36.85
N SER A 316 22.21 27.92 36.74
CA SER A 316 23.34 28.72 36.35
C SER A 316 24.47 28.44 37.35
N ALA A 317 25.49 27.72 36.90
CA ALA A 317 26.76 27.66 37.63
C ALA A 317 27.51 28.97 37.35
N GLU A 318 27.71 29.76 38.45
CA GLU A 318 28.68 30.84 38.53
C GLU A 318 30.12 30.31 38.39
#